data_9ff3d17c77abf48ef6546bf7164c200d
#
_entry.id   9ff3d17c77abf48ef6546bf7164c200d
#
_cell.length_a   1.000
_cell.length_b   1.000
_cell.length_c   1.000
_cell.angle_alpha   90.00
_cell.angle_beta   90.00
_cell.angle_gamma   90.00
#
_symmetry.space_group_name_H-M   'P 1'
#
loop_
_entity.id
_entity.type
_entity.pdbx_description
1 polymer ?
#
loop_
_entity_poly.entity_id
_entity_poly.type
_entity_poly.pdbx_seq_one_letter_code
_entity_poly.pdbx_strand_id
1 'polypeptide(L)'
;MKLWGGRFTKETNELVNNFNASISFDQKFYKQDIEGSIAHATMLGKQGIIPESESEQIVEGLKGILADIESGKLEITDEYEDIHTFMEATLIERIGDAGKRLHTGRSRNDQVALDMRLFTRQEVLNTDAELKELMAVILRIMKENTHTFMPGFTHLQKAQPVTVAHHFGAYFEMFKRDRSRLHDIYELSLIHISEPTRPLY
;
A
#
# COMPACT_ATOMS: atom_id res chain seq x y z
N MET A 1 1.19 19.43 -12.61
CA MET A 1 -0.02 20.28 -12.61
C MET A 1 -0.55 20.42 -11.20
N LYS A 2 -0.96 21.62 -10.74
CA LYS A 2 -1.55 21.80 -9.40
C LYS A 2 -3.05 21.95 -9.51
N LEU A 3 -3.82 21.18 -8.74
CA LEU A 3 -5.29 21.29 -8.67
C LEU A 3 -5.73 22.35 -7.65
N TRP A 4 -4.78 22.95 -6.91
CA TRP A 4 -5.02 23.98 -5.90
C TRP A 4 -4.15 25.21 -6.15
N GLY A 5 -4.65 26.39 -5.92
CA GLY A 5 -3.90 27.65 -6.13
C GLY A 5 -4.52 28.80 -5.32
N GLY A 6 -5.81 28.75 -5.07
CA GLY A 6 -6.53 29.77 -4.30
C GLY A 6 -6.26 31.18 -4.80
N ARG A 7 -5.78 32.08 -3.92
CA ARG A 7 -5.46 33.49 -4.20
C ARG A 7 -4.03 33.73 -4.69
N PHE A 8 -3.20 32.69 -4.78
CA PHE A 8 -1.80 32.83 -5.20
C PHE A 8 -1.73 32.93 -6.72
N THR A 9 -1.11 34.00 -7.22
CA THR A 9 -0.89 34.26 -8.65
C THR A 9 0.54 34.02 -9.11
N LYS A 10 1.48 33.84 -8.14
CA LYS A 10 2.88 33.55 -8.42
C LYS A 10 3.09 32.05 -8.52
N GLU A 11 3.93 31.64 -9.45
CA GLU A 11 4.43 30.26 -9.50
C GLU A 11 5.20 29.91 -8.23
N THR A 12 5.00 28.69 -7.75
CA THR A 12 5.73 28.19 -6.57
C THR A 12 7.18 27.91 -6.96
N ASN A 13 8.12 28.26 -6.10
CA ASN A 13 9.53 27.95 -6.30
C ASN A 13 9.73 26.43 -6.46
N GLU A 14 10.58 26.04 -7.39
CA GLU A 14 10.89 24.65 -7.71
C GLU A 14 11.37 23.86 -6.49
N LEU A 15 12.21 24.47 -5.63
CA LEU A 15 12.65 23.83 -4.39
C LEU A 15 11.49 23.50 -3.44
N VAL A 16 10.46 24.36 -3.37
CA VAL A 16 9.28 24.11 -2.54
C VAL A 16 8.43 23.00 -3.17
N ASN A 17 8.30 22.96 -4.50
CA ASN A 17 7.59 21.87 -5.17
C ASN A 17 8.28 20.54 -4.92
N ASN A 18 9.60 20.46 -5.08
CA ASN A 18 10.38 19.25 -4.86
C ASN A 18 10.36 18.80 -3.40
N PHE A 19 10.36 19.75 -2.44
CA PHE A 19 10.27 19.44 -1.02
C PHE A 19 8.91 18.84 -0.63
N ASN A 20 7.83 19.31 -1.25
CA ASN A 20 6.47 18.84 -0.96
C ASN A 20 6.07 17.60 -1.77
N ALA A 21 6.76 17.31 -2.88
CA ALA A 21 6.40 16.19 -3.74
C ALA A 21 6.65 14.84 -3.06
N SER A 22 5.65 13.96 -3.14
CA SER A 22 5.69 12.59 -2.63
C SER A 22 5.61 11.52 -3.73
N ILE A 23 5.35 11.93 -4.99
CA ILE A 23 5.10 11.02 -6.12
C ILE A 23 6.21 9.97 -6.29
N SER A 24 7.46 10.30 -5.98
CA SER A 24 8.60 9.40 -6.11
C SER A 24 8.49 8.13 -5.27
N PHE A 25 7.75 8.17 -4.17
CA PHE A 25 7.55 7.03 -3.28
C PHE A 25 6.09 6.60 -3.16
N ASP A 26 5.11 7.49 -3.27
CA ASP A 26 3.70 7.18 -3.13
C ASP A 26 3.09 6.52 -4.39
N GLN A 27 3.74 6.65 -5.56
CA GLN A 27 3.35 5.91 -6.75
C GLN A 27 3.27 4.38 -6.54
N LYS A 28 3.92 3.84 -5.50
CA LYS A 28 3.89 2.41 -5.19
C LYS A 28 2.50 1.89 -4.83
N PHE A 29 1.63 2.75 -4.31
CA PHE A 29 0.27 2.37 -3.94
C PHE A 29 -0.83 2.88 -4.88
N TYR A 30 -0.46 3.12 -6.15
CA TYR A 30 -1.43 3.54 -7.19
C TYR A 30 -2.65 2.63 -7.28
N LYS A 31 -2.46 1.31 -7.08
CA LYS A 31 -3.58 0.34 -7.09
C LYS A 31 -4.55 0.60 -5.95
N GLN A 32 -4.04 0.85 -4.77
CA GLN A 32 -4.83 1.08 -3.57
C GLN A 32 -5.59 2.41 -3.65
N ASP A 33 -4.97 3.45 -4.20
CA ASP A 33 -5.67 4.72 -4.46
C ASP A 33 -6.84 4.54 -5.43
N ILE A 34 -6.63 3.79 -6.53
CA ILE A 34 -7.70 3.47 -7.48
C ILE A 34 -8.79 2.63 -6.82
N GLU A 35 -8.45 1.60 -6.06
CA GLU A 35 -9.39 0.72 -5.37
C GLU A 35 -10.25 1.52 -4.36
N GLY A 36 -9.62 2.31 -3.51
CA GLY A 36 -10.27 3.20 -2.56
C GLY A 36 -11.18 4.23 -3.23
N SER A 37 -10.71 4.80 -4.34
CA SER A 37 -11.46 5.77 -5.14
C SER A 37 -12.67 5.16 -5.84
N ILE A 38 -12.57 3.94 -6.36
CA ILE A 38 -13.70 3.17 -6.93
C ILE A 38 -14.77 2.92 -5.85
N ALA A 39 -14.35 2.47 -4.66
CA ALA A 39 -15.27 2.24 -3.55
C ALA A 39 -15.97 3.53 -3.12
N HIS A 40 -15.25 4.65 -3.03
CA HIS A 40 -15.78 5.97 -2.69
C HIS A 40 -16.79 6.47 -3.73
N ALA A 41 -16.43 6.45 -5.02
CA ALA A 41 -17.32 6.87 -6.09
C ALA A 41 -18.61 6.01 -6.14
N THR A 42 -18.49 4.70 -5.97
CA THR A 42 -19.62 3.78 -5.89
C THR A 42 -20.56 4.13 -4.72
N MET A 43 -19.99 4.44 -3.57
CA MET A 43 -20.76 4.87 -2.40
C MET A 43 -21.49 6.20 -2.67
N LEU A 44 -20.81 7.18 -3.26
CA LEU A 44 -21.42 8.48 -3.58
C LEU A 44 -22.64 8.34 -4.52
N GLY A 45 -22.53 7.49 -5.55
CA GLY A 45 -23.64 7.20 -6.45
C GLY A 45 -24.78 6.48 -5.74
N LYS A 46 -24.52 5.42 -4.98
CA LYS A 46 -25.54 4.67 -4.24
C LYS A 46 -26.29 5.50 -3.21
N GLN A 47 -25.64 6.50 -2.61
CA GLN A 47 -26.25 7.40 -1.65
C GLN A 47 -26.93 8.62 -2.30
N GLY A 48 -26.90 8.73 -3.64
CA GLY A 48 -27.48 9.85 -4.37
C GLY A 48 -26.78 11.19 -4.11
N ILE A 49 -25.51 11.17 -3.65
CA ILE A 49 -24.70 12.37 -3.43
C ILE A 49 -24.24 12.95 -4.77
N ILE A 50 -23.92 12.06 -5.72
CA ILE A 50 -23.67 12.39 -7.12
C ILE A 50 -24.62 11.57 -8.00
N PRO A 51 -24.88 11.98 -9.25
CA PRO A 51 -25.65 11.17 -10.19
C PRO A 51 -25.03 9.79 -10.39
N GLU A 52 -25.86 8.73 -10.43
CA GLU A 52 -25.41 7.36 -10.61
C GLU A 52 -24.61 7.20 -11.92
N SER A 53 -25.06 7.83 -13.01
CA SER A 53 -24.36 7.85 -14.28
C SER A 53 -22.96 8.45 -14.23
N GLU A 54 -22.73 9.47 -13.39
CA GLU A 54 -21.38 10.04 -13.20
C GLU A 54 -20.52 9.15 -12.31
N SER A 55 -21.11 8.48 -11.30
CA SER A 55 -20.41 7.46 -10.50
C SER A 55 -19.92 6.31 -11.39
N GLU A 56 -20.75 5.83 -12.30
CA GLU A 56 -20.36 4.77 -13.27
C GLU A 56 -19.22 5.23 -14.19
N GLN A 57 -19.29 6.45 -14.71
CA GLN A 57 -18.23 7.02 -15.55
C GLN A 57 -16.90 7.13 -14.78
N ILE A 58 -16.93 7.57 -13.51
CA ILE A 58 -15.74 7.64 -12.66
C ILE A 58 -15.15 6.25 -12.45
N VAL A 59 -15.97 5.26 -12.09
CA VAL A 59 -15.53 3.88 -11.85
C VAL A 59 -14.90 3.28 -13.11
N GLU A 60 -15.52 3.42 -14.27
CA GLU A 60 -14.97 2.92 -15.54
C GLU A 60 -13.70 3.67 -15.96
N GLY A 61 -13.66 4.99 -15.75
CA GLY A 61 -12.46 5.80 -15.98
C GLY A 61 -11.27 5.34 -15.13
N LEU A 62 -11.49 5.08 -13.83
CA LEU A 62 -10.46 4.57 -12.90
C LEU A 62 -9.98 3.17 -13.29
N LYS A 63 -10.88 2.26 -13.68
CA LYS A 63 -10.49 0.93 -14.18
C LYS A 63 -9.67 1.03 -15.47
N GLY A 64 -10.02 1.95 -16.36
CA GLY A 64 -9.25 2.21 -17.58
C GLY A 64 -7.85 2.74 -17.27
N ILE A 65 -7.70 3.64 -16.27
CA ILE A 65 -6.40 4.14 -15.82
C ILE A 65 -5.56 2.99 -15.28
N LEU A 66 -6.12 2.13 -14.44
CA LEU A 66 -5.43 0.97 -13.88
C LEU A 66 -4.89 0.06 -15.00
N ALA A 67 -5.74 -0.28 -15.96
CA ALA A 67 -5.36 -1.15 -17.08
C ALA A 67 -4.24 -0.53 -17.94
N ASP A 68 -4.27 0.78 -18.15
CA ASP A 68 -3.25 1.48 -18.94
C ASP A 68 -1.91 1.57 -18.20
N ILE A 69 -1.91 1.77 -16.88
CA ILE A 69 -0.69 1.72 -16.07
C ILE A 69 -0.10 0.29 -16.08
N GLU A 70 -0.92 -0.73 -15.84
CA GLU A 70 -0.47 -2.12 -15.80
C GLU A 70 0.04 -2.63 -17.15
N SER A 71 -0.50 -2.12 -18.26
CA SER A 71 -0.03 -2.43 -19.60
C SER A 71 1.15 -1.57 -20.09
N GLY A 72 1.60 -0.59 -19.30
CA GLY A 72 2.67 0.32 -19.66
C GLY A 72 2.28 1.37 -20.71
N LYS A 73 1.01 1.57 -20.98
CA LYS A 73 0.52 2.63 -21.89
C LYS A 73 0.48 3.99 -21.22
N LEU A 74 0.29 4.03 -19.91
CA LEU A 74 0.29 5.23 -19.10
C LEU A 74 1.42 5.13 -18.10
N GLU A 75 2.35 6.05 -18.16
CA GLU A 75 3.48 6.16 -17.23
C GLU A 75 3.15 7.20 -16.16
N ILE A 76 3.46 6.86 -14.89
CA ILE A 76 3.34 7.80 -13.76
C ILE A 76 4.57 8.71 -13.81
N THR A 77 4.35 10.02 -13.96
CA THR A 77 5.42 11.00 -14.09
C THR A 77 5.57 11.85 -12.84
N ASP A 78 6.74 12.42 -12.62
CA ASP A 78 7.09 13.33 -11.53
C ASP A 78 6.60 14.78 -11.69
N GLU A 79 5.81 15.06 -12.72
CA GLU A 79 5.19 16.37 -12.95
C GLU A 79 4.10 16.72 -11.92
N TYR A 80 3.64 15.72 -11.17
CA TYR A 80 2.60 15.85 -10.16
C TYR A 80 3.19 15.81 -8.75
N GLU A 81 2.50 16.45 -7.81
CA GLU A 81 2.91 16.50 -6.40
C GLU A 81 2.83 15.13 -5.73
N ASP A 82 1.74 14.41 -5.96
CA ASP A 82 1.44 13.09 -5.41
C ASP A 82 0.66 12.21 -6.39
N ILE A 83 0.58 10.91 -6.07
CA ILE A 83 -0.13 9.93 -6.89
C ILE A 83 -1.63 10.25 -7.01
N HIS A 84 -2.22 10.81 -5.97
CA HIS A 84 -3.64 11.16 -5.94
C HIS A 84 -3.96 12.28 -6.93
N THR A 85 -3.10 13.31 -6.98
CA THR A 85 -3.20 14.41 -7.96
C THR A 85 -3.02 13.89 -9.39
N PHE A 86 -2.09 12.96 -9.61
CA PHE A 86 -1.91 12.30 -10.90
C PHE A 86 -3.18 11.56 -11.32
N MET A 87 -3.76 10.73 -10.43
CA MET A 87 -4.98 9.98 -10.71
C MET A 87 -6.18 10.88 -11.00
N GLU A 88 -6.37 11.90 -10.18
CA GLU A 88 -7.48 12.86 -10.35
C GLU A 88 -7.34 13.66 -11.64
N ALA A 89 -6.15 14.16 -11.96
CA ALA A 89 -5.89 14.89 -13.20
C ALA A 89 -6.11 14.01 -14.45
N THR A 90 -5.58 12.79 -14.43
CA THR A 90 -5.75 11.82 -15.52
C THR A 90 -7.21 11.42 -15.70
N LEU A 91 -7.95 11.25 -14.61
CA LEU A 91 -9.38 10.95 -14.65
C LEU A 91 -10.16 12.14 -15.27
N ILE A 92 -9.91 13.37 -14.83
CA ILE A 92 -10.54 14.58 -15.38
C ILE A 92 -10.25 14.74 -16.88
N GLU A 93 -9.03 14.45 -17.31
CA GLU A 93 -8.67 14.49 -18.73
C GLU A 93 -9.49 13.50 -19.56
N ARG A 94 -9.79 12.31 -19.02
CA ARG A 94 -10.54 11.25 -19.72
C ARG A 94 -12.04 11.48 -19.76
N ILE A 95 -12.64 11.92 -18.65
CA ILE A 95 -14.10 11.97 -18.49
C ILE A 95 -14.64 13.38 -18.22
N GLY A 96 -13.78 14.40 -18.22
CA GLY A 96 -14.20 15.78 -18.05
C GLY A 96 -14.73 16.11 -16.65
N ASP A 97 -15.81 16.91 -16.60
CA ASP A 97 -16.34 17.45 -15.33
C ASP A 97 -16.83 16.37 -14.35
N ALA A 98 -17.25 15.21 -14.83
CA ALA A 98 -17.63 14.09 -13.96
C ALA A 98 -16.45 13.66 -13.07
N GLY A 99 -15.21 13.70 -13.59
CA GLY A 99 -14.00 13.35 -12.84
C GLY A 99 -13.75 14.23 -11.62
N LYS A 100 -14.13 15.51 -11.69
CA LYS A 100 -13.99 16.46 -10.57
C LYS A 100 -14.83 16.09 -9.35
N ARG A 101 -15.88 15.26 -9.52
CA ARG A 101 -16.76 14.82 -8.44
C ARG A 101 -16.20 13.69 -7.61
N LEU A 102 -15.10 13.07 -8.05
CA LEU A 102 -14.43 12.01 -7.28
C LEU A 102 -14.05 12.47 -5.87
N HIS A 103 -13.64 13.74 -5.69
CA HIS A 103 -13.23 14.28 -4.39
C HIS A 103 -14.40 14.76 -3.51
N THR A 104 -15.64 14.53 -3.91
CA THR A 104 -16.82 14.96 -3.16
C THR A 104 -16.86 14.32 -1.78
N GLY A 105 -16.94 15.16 -0.71
CA GLY A 105 -17.02 14.68 0.66
C GLY A 105 -15.80 13.93 1.18
N ARG A 106 -14.64 14.08 0.54
CA ARG A 106 -13.37 13.41 0.86
C ARG A 106 -12.30 14.42 1.23
N SER A 107 -11.44 14.06 2.16
CA SER A 107 -10.19 14.76 2.46
C SER A 107 -9.00 13.98 1.92
N ARG A 108 -7.95 14.67 1.49
CA ARG A 108 -6.68 14.02 1.13
C ARG A 108 -6.14 13.19 2.31
N ASN A 109 -6.38 13.61 3.56
CA ASN A 109 -5.91 12.91 4.74
C ASN A 109 -6.53 11.52 4.92
N ASP A 110 -7.85 11.38 4.72
CA ASP A 110 -8.50 10.07 4.80
C ASP A 110 -8.14 9.18 3.62
N GLN A 111 -7.95 9.74 2.45
CA GLN A 111 -7.50 9.06 1.24
C GLN A 111 -6.12 8.43 1.47
N VAL A 112 -5.12 9.23 1.82
CA VAL A 112 -3.75 8.77 2.08
C VAL A 112 -3.72 7.72 3.18
N ALA A 113 -4.47 7.93 4.28
CA ALA A 113 -4.52 6.97 5.38
C ALA A 113 -5.09 5.62 4.95
N LEU A 114 -6.15 5.62 4.13
CA LEU A 114 -6.73 4.39 3.57
C LEU A 114 -5.73 3.67 2.67
N ASP A 115 -5.12 4.39 1.73
CA ASP A 115 -4.23 3.82 0.73
C ASP A 115 -2.98 3.20 1.37
N MET A 116 -2.38 3.88 2.35
CA MET A 116 -1.26 3.35 3.12
C MET A 116 -1.65 2.07 3.89
N ARG A 117 -2.86 2.00 4.41
CA ARG A 117 -3.33 0.80 5.12
C ARG A 117 -3.63 -0.36 4.18
N LEU A 118 -4.25 -0.09 3.04
CA LEU A 118 -4.48 -1.11 2.00
C LEU A 118 -3.16 -1.63 1.44
N PHE A 119 -2.20 -0.73 1.17
CA PHE A 119 -0.86 -1.08 0.72
C PHE A 119 -0.15 -1.96 1.76
N THR A 120 -0.09 -1.51 3.02
CA THR A 120 0.53 -2.29 4.11
C THR A 120 -0.13 -3.65 4.27
N ARG A 121 -1.45 -3.73 4.16
CA ARG A 121 -2.21 -4.99 4.21
C ARG A 121 -1.78 -5.96 3.12
N GLN A 122 -1.60 -5.47 1.89
CA GLN A 122 -1.13 -6.29 0.78
C GLN A 122 0.32 -6.75 0.99
N GLU A 123 1.20 -5.86 1.43
CA GLU A 123 2.61 -6.19 1.70
C GLU A 123 2.77 -7.19 2.86
N VAL A 124 1.90 -7.15 3.86
CA VAL A 124 1.83 -8.17 4.92
C VAL A 124 1.51 -9.54 4.35
N LEU A 125 0.55 -9.64 3.42
CA LEU A 125 0.21 -10.91 2.77
C LEU A 125 1.36 -11.43 1.89
N ASN A 126 2.03 -10.54 1.15
CA ASN A 126 3.19 -10.88 0.33
C ASN A 126 4.33 -11.41 1.20
N THR A 127 4.65 -10.70 2.27
CA THR A 127 5.70 -11.10 3.24
C THR A 127 5.38 -12.43 3.92
N ASP A 128 4.11 -12.67 4.33
CA ASP A 128 3.69 -13.95 4.91
C ASP A 128 3.88 -15.11 3.92
N ALA A 129 3.56 -14.89 2.65
CA ALA A 129 3.76 -15.90 1.60
C ALA A 129 5.25 -16.24 1.41
N GLU A 130 6.13 -15.22 1.32
CA GLU A 130 7.57 -15.41 1.20
C GLU A 130 8.17 -16.12 2.43
N LEU A 131 7.76 -15.73 3.64
CA LEU A 131 8.17 -16.42 4.87
C LEU A 131 7.73 -17.88 4.89
N LYS A 132 6.57 -18.18 4.38
CA LYS A 132 6.04 -19.55 4.27
C LYS A 132 6.90 -20.41 3.35
N GLU A 133 7.34 -19.86 2.22
CA GLU A 133 8.25 -20.53 1.30
C GLU A 133 9.62 -20.76 1.94
N LEU A 134 10.19 -19.74 2.60
CA LEU A 134 11.46 -19.87 3.34
C LEU A 134 11.37 -20.95 4.41
N MET A 135 10.29 -20.95 5.20
CA MET A 135 10.06 -21.97 6.23
C MET A 135 9.93 -23.39 5.64
N ALA A 136 9.34 -23.54 4.46
CA ALA A 136 9.25 -24.82 3.77
C ALA A 136 10.66 -25.35 3.38
N VAL A 137 11.55 -24.46 2.92
CA VAL A 137 12.95 -24.81 2.64
C VAL A 137 13.69 -25.20 3.91
N ILE A 138 13.55 -24.44 5.01
CA ILE A 138 14.15 -24.74 6.30
C ILE A 138 13.67 -26.10 6.81
N LEU A 139 12.36 -26.38 6.72
CA LEU A 139 11.79 -27.66 7.14
C LEU A 139 12.36 -28.84 6.33
N ARG A 140 12.59 -28.68 5.04
CA ARG A 140 13.23 -29.69 4.19
C ARG A 140 14.66 -29.95 4.67
N ILE A 141 15.46 -28.91 4.88
CA ILE A 141 16.83 -29.04 5.41
C ILE A 141 16.82 -29.76 6.76
N MET A 142 15.90 -29.43 7.65
CA MET A 142 15.76 -30.10 8.94
C MET A 142 15.46 -31.59 8.79
N LYS A 143 14.52 -31.97 7.93
CA LYS A 143 14.17 -33.38 7.69
C LYS A 143 15.34 -34.20 7.15
N GLU A 144 16.13 -33.62 6.27
CA GLU A 144 17.29 -34.29 5.64
C GLU A 144 18.48 -34.40 6.58
N ASN A 145 18.54 -33.60 7.67
CA ASN A 145 19.71 -33.47 8.54
C ASN A 145 19.42 -33.74 10.03
N THR A 146 18.46 -34.61 10.34
CA THR A 146 18.10 -34.95 11.72
C THR A 146 19.24 -35.62 12.50
N HIS A 147 20.14 -36.30 11.81
CA HIS A 147 21.29 -37.01 12.38
C HIS A 147 22.64 -36.41 11.96
N THR A 148 22.65 -35.29 11.25
CA THR A 148 23.90 -34.60 10.85
C THR A 148 24.37 -33.72 12.00
N PHE A 149 25.51 -34.10 12.64
CA PHE A 149 26.06 -33.36 13.77
C PHE A 149 26.95 -32.21 13.32
N MET A 150 26.87 -31.10 14.05
CA MET A 150 27.75 -29.94 13.91
C MET A 150 28.14 -29.40 15.30
N PRO A 151 29.28 -28.67 15.41
CA PRO A 151 29.65 -28.04 16.68
C PRO A 151 28.75 -26.84 16.99
N GLY A 152 28.16 -26.81 18.17
CA GLY A 152 27.61 -25.60 18.77
C GLY A 152 28.76 -24.80 19.40
N PHE A 153 28.68 -23.45 19.32
CA PHE A 153 29.72 -22.55 19.80
C PHE A 153 29.17 -21.67 20.94
N THR A 154 30.03 -21.41 21.94
CA THR A 154 29.86 -20.33 22.91
C THR A 154 31.19 -19.58 23.05
N HIS A 155 31.14 -18.24 23.10
CA HIS A 155 32.33 -17.38 23.15
C HIS A 155 33.39 -17.72 22.08
N LEU A 156 32.94 -18.01 20.84
CA LEU A 156 33.79 -18.44 19.71
C LEU A 156 34.54 -19.74 19.93
N GLN A 157 34.19 -20.55 20.93
CA GLN A 157 34.77 -21.84 21.22
C GLN A 157 33.74 -22.97 21.00
N LYS A 158 34.23 -24.15 20.58
CA LYS A 158 33.39 -25.34 20.47
C LYS A 158 32.89 -25.74 21.86
N ALA A 159 31.57 -25.82 22.01
CA ALA A 159 30.92 -26.15 23.28
C ALA A 159 30.32 -27.56 23.27
N GLN A 160 29.24 -27.74 22.51
CA GLN A 160 28.52 -29.02 22.51
C GLN A 160 28.14 -29.45 21.09
N PRO A 161 27.97 -30.74 20.80
CA PRO A 161 27.40 -31.18 19.54
C PRO A 161 25.92 -30.84 19.47
N VAL A 162 25.48 -30.34 18.34
CA VAL A 162 24.07 -30.12 17.98
C VAL A 162 23.80 -30.73 16.62
N THR A 163 22.55 -31.02 16.28
CA THR A 163 22.22 -31.41 14.91
C THR A 163 21.94 -30.18 14.06
N VAL A 164 22.21 -30.28 12.76
CA VAL A 164 21.85 -29.25 11.79
C VAL A 164 20.33 -28.96 11.84
N ALA A 165 19.51 -30.02 11.99
CA ALA A 165 18.07 -29.89 12.17
C ALA A 165 17.69 -29.02 13.39
N HIS A 166 18.36 -29.24 14.53
CA HIS A 166 18.11 -28.44 15.74
C HIS A 166 18.48 -26.97 15.54
N HIS A 167 19.63 -26.72 14.90
CA HIS A 167 20.08 -25.35 14.59
C HIS A 167 19.07 -24.60 13.72
N PHE A 168 18.65 -25.19 12.60
CA PHE A 168 17.65 -24.58 11.71
C PHE A 168 16.25 -24.53 12.33
N GLY A 169 15.93 -25.44 13.26
CA GLY A 169 14.68 -25.42 14.01
C GLY A 169 14.46 -24.15 14.83
N ALA A 170 15.53 -23.55 15.34
CA ALA A 170 15.46 -22.28 16.03
C ALA A 170 14.97 -21.16 15.10
N TYR A 171 15.47 -21.07 13.87
CA TYR A 171 15.01 -20.09 12.86
C TYR A 171 13.58 -20.36 12.43
N PHE A 172 13.21 -21.62 12.23
CA PHE A 172 11.83 -22.00 11.91
C PHE A 172 10.83 -21.48 12.96
N GLU A 173 11.12 -21.67 14.24
CA GLU A 173 10.27 -21.18 15.33
C GLU A 173 10.28 -19.66 15.45
N MET A 174 11.36 -18.97 15.06
CA MET A 174 11.40 -17.50 14.99
C MET A 174 10.46 -17.00 13.90
N PHE A 175 10.58 -17.48 12.66
CA PHE A 175 9.71 -17.09 11.55
C PHE A 175 8.25 -17.46 11.77
N LYS A 176 7.96 -18.55 12.44
CA LYS A 176 6.60 -18.93 12.84
C LYS A 176 5.95 -17.86 13.74
N ARG A 177 6.71 -17.33 14.70
CA ARG A 177 6.23 -16.21 15.55
C ARG A 177 6.08 -14.92 14.76
N ASP A 178 6.96 -14.65 13.79
CA ASP A 178 6.86 -13.47 12.94
C ASP A 178 5.61 -13.53 12.07
N ARG A 179 5.27 -14.69 11.51
CA ARG A 179 4.01 -14.90 10.79
C ARG A 179 2.78 -14.64 11.68
N SER A 180 2.82 -15.05 12.95
CA SER A 180 1.73 -14.72 13.89
C SER A 180 1.57 -13.22 14.07
N ARG A 181 2.67 -12.45 14.19
CA ARG A 181 2.64 -10.99 14.29
C ARG A 181 2.13 -10.33 12.99
N LEU A 182 2.51 -10.85 11.83
CA LEU A 182 1.98 -10.37 10.55
C LEU A 182 0.47 -10.58 10.46
N HIS A 183 -0.05 -11.71 10.95
CA HIS A 183 -1.48 -11.94 11.02
C HIS A 183 -2.20 -10.93 11.92
N ASP A 184 -1.66 -10.62 13.09
CA ASP A 184 -2.21 -9.58 13.98
C ASP A 184 -2.22 -8.21 13.30
N ILE A 185 -1.15 -7.84 12.59
CA ILE A 185 -1.08 -6.59 11.81
C ILE A 185 -2.16 -6.57 10.73
N TYR A 186 -2.36 -7.68 10.02
CA TYR A 186 -3.38 -7.79 8.98
C TYR A 186 -4.78 -7.56 9.55
N GLU A 187 -5.14 -8.20 10.65
CA GLU A 187 -6.45 -8.05 11.30
C GLU A 187 -6.71 -6.61 11.79
N LEU A 188 -5.66 -5.94 12.29
CA LEU A 188 -5.78 -4.58 12.82
C LEU A 188 -5.65 -3.48 11.76
N SER A 189 -5.24 -3.80 10.53
CA SER A 189 -4.82 -2.82 9.52
C SER A 189 -5.89 -1.82 9.10
N LEU A 190 -7.19 -2.18 9.12
CA LEU A 190 -8.29 -1.34 8.66
C LEU A 190 -9.25 -0.86 9.77
N ILE A 191 -8.95 -1.10 11.04
CA ILE A 191 -9.86 -0.73 12.13
C ILE A 191 -9.82 0.77 12.49
N HIS A 192 -8.73 1.49 12.14
CA HIS A 192 -8.58 2.94 12.34
C HIS A 192 -8.03 3.58 11.07
N ILE A 193 -8.88 4.22 10.28
CA ILE A 193 -8.49 4.91 9.04
C ILE A 193 -8.16 6.39 9.33
N SER A 194 -8.86 7.01 10.28
CA SER A 194 -8.66 8.41 10.68
C SER A 194 -8.75 8.53 12.19
N GLU A 195 -8.49 9.74 12.71
CA GLU A 195 -8.65 10.02 14.15
C GLU A 195 -10.09 9.69 14.62
N PRO A 196 -10.24 8.84 15.66
CA PRO A 196 -11.55 8.44 16.15
C PRO A 196 -12.29 9.57 16.84
N THR A 197 -11.54 10.53 17.38
CA THR A 197 -12.11 11.71 18.08
C THR A 197 -11.22 12.92 17.86
N ARG A 198 -11.82 14.02 17.40
CA ARG A 198 -11.21 15.36 17.43
C ARG A 198 -11.94 16.18 18.48
N PRO A 199 -11.24 16.72 19.50
CA PRO A 199 -11.87 17.63 20.46
C PRO A 199 -12.49 18.82 19.73
N LEU A 200 -13.76 19.11 20.02
CA LEU A 200 -14.47 20.28 19.52
C LEU A 200 -14.20 21.46 20.48
N TYR A 201 -13.10 22.18 20.28
CA TYR A 201 -12.82 23.48 20.92
C TYR A 201 -12.15 24.44 19.98
#